data_fafc8b75475d630ce46a3f40e15df26d
#
_entry.id   fafc8b75475d630ce46a3f40e15df26d
#
_cell.length_a   1.000
_cell.length_b   1.000
_cell.length_c   1.000
_cell.angle_alpha   90.00
_cell.angle_beta   90.00
_cell.angle_gamma   90.00
#
_symmetry.space_group_name_H-M   'P 1'
#
loop_
_entity.id
_entity.type
_entity.pdbx_description
1 polymer ?
#
loop_
_entity_poly.entity_id
_entity_poly.type
_entity_poly.pdbx_seq_one_letter_code
_entity_poly.pdbx_strand_id
1 'polypeptide(L)'
;MNRDLSKGSVVKSMLLFAIPMILGDLLQQCYNIADTLIVGQFLGEKALAAVGSSFTLMTFITSIILGLCIGSGVLFSIRFGQRDENGLKEDICASFFFITAVTILLNIIAYISLSGLRTFLRVPDEVWGDMKEYLFVIFMGIPAVFLYNYFASYLRAIGNSVIPLLFLAVSSILNIILDLWFVIGLKLGVAGAAKATVISQYLSGIGIMVYTLMRYKQVCAIWKIRYLKKERIREIISFSMLTCIQQSVMNLGILMVQGLVNSFGTVVMAAFAAAVKIDAFAYMPVQDFGNAFSTFIAQNYGAKEKKRIQQGLKAAVRISAIFCVVVSTFVYIFSKPLMMIFVDAKETAIIMEGVRYLRIEGAFYIGIGWLFLLYGLYRALGRPGMSVVLTVFSLGTRVALAYILSAIPAIGVVGIWWSVPIGWALADIVGLLYYKIKKQNLVEKEPEM
;
A
#
# COMPACT_ATOMS: atom_id res chain seq x y z
N MET A 1 18.36 -10.01 -11.25
CA MET A 1 19.55 -9.14 -11.14
C MET A 1 19.48 -8.39 -9.82
N ASN A 2 20.32 -8.74 -8.86
CA ASN A 2 20.40 -8.00 -7.60
C ASN A 2 21.16 -6.72 -7.83
N ARG A 3 20.62 -5.59 -7.44
CA ARG A 3 21.30 -4.29 -7.50
C ARG A 3 21.72 -3.86 -6.12
N ASP A 4 23.01 -3.77 -5.89
CA ASP A 4 23.54 -3.14 -4.69
C ASP A 4 23.29 -1.62 -4.80
N LEU A 5 22.26 -1.13 -4.07
CA LEU A 5 21.87 0.29 -4.12
C LEU A 5 22.89 1.21 -3.43
N SER A 6 23.88 0.63 -2.74
CA SER A 6 24.99 1.37 -2.14
C SER A 6 26.07 1.78 -3.17
N LYS A 7 25.94 1.33 -4.44
CA LYS A 7 26.93 1.58 -5.50
C LYS A 7 26.31 2.24 -6.73
N GLY A 8 27.17 2.81 -7.60
CA GLY A 8 26.78 3.40 -8.87
C GLY A 8 26.05 4.74 -8.77
N SER A 9 25.39 5.18 -9.86
CA SER A 9 24.66 6.45 -9.92
C SER A 9 23.40 6.40 -9.06
N VAL A 10 23.22 7.36 -8.17
CA VAL A 10 22.12 7.46 -7.21
C VAL A 10 20.77 7.49 -7.92
N VAL A 11 20.59 8.41 -8.88
CA VAL A 11 19.33 8.58 -9.62
C VAL A 11 18.98 7.32 -10.42
N LYS A 12 19.96 6.80 -11.19
CA LYS A 12 19.75 5.61 -12.02
C LYS A 12 19.40 4.39 -11.17
N SER A 13 20.06 4.20 -10.03
CA SER A 13 19.79 3.08 -9.12
C SER A 13 18.39 3.15 -8.53
N MET A 14 17.95 4.33 -8.07
CA MET A 14 16.60 4.52 -7.53
C MET A 14 15.52 4.32 -8.59
N LEU A 15 15.65 4.93 -9.77
CA LEU A 15 14.63 4.81 -10.82
C LEU A 15 14.52 3.39 -11.35
N LEU A 16 15.65 2.74 -11.67
CA LEU A 16 15.62 1.35 -12.16
C LEU A 16 15.15 0.34 -11.12
N PHE A 17 15.17 0.69 -9.84
CA PHE A 17 14.60 -0.12 -8.76
C PHE A 17 13.11 0.20 -8.55
N ALA A 18 12.70 1.47 -8.62
CA ALA A 18 11.33 1.93 -8.41
C ALA A 18 10.39 1.55 -9.57
N ILE A 19 10.84 1.67 -10.83
CA ILE A 19 10.00 1.41 -12.01
C ILE A 19 9.33 0.02 -11.97
N PRO A 20 10.02 -1.10 -11.68
CA PRO A 20 9.35 -2.39 -11.58
C PRO A 20 8.35 -2.47 -10.43
N MET A 21 8.54 -1.75 -9.33
CA MET A 21 7.58 -1.71 -8.21
C MET A 21 6.31 -0.99 -8.66
N ILE A 22 6.45 0.20 -9.24
CA ILE A 22 5.34 0.99 -9.77
C ILE A 22 4.55 0.21 -10.83
N LEU A 23 5.25 -0.44 -11.77
CA LEU A 23 4.59 -1.27 -12.78
C LEU A 23 3.85 -2.46 -12.18
N GLY A 24 4.38 -3.04 -11.10
CA GLY A 24 3.71 -4.12 -10.37
C GLY A 24 2.39 -3.67 -9.76
N ASP A 25 2.38 -2.56 -9.05
CA ASP A 25 1.19 -2.07 -8.39
C ASP A 25 0.15 -1.53 -9.40
N LEU A 26 0.59 -0.88 -10.49
CA LEU A 26 -0.32 -0.51 -11.59
C LEU A 26 -0.95 -1.75 -12.25
N LEU A 27 -0.17 -2.80 -12.49
CA LEU A 27 -0.69 -4.05 -13.02
C LEU A 27 -1.71 -4.70 -12.07
N GLN A 28 -1.45 -4.63 -10.76
CA GLN A 28 -2.39 -5.09 -9.74
C GLN A 28 -3.70 -4.33 -9.79
N GLN A 29 -3.68 -3.01 -10.00
CA GLN A 29 -4.90 -2.23 -10.17
C GLN A 29 -5.65 -2.60 -11.47
N CYS A 30 -4.92 -2.84 -12.55
CA CYS A 30 -5.55 -3.26 -13.81
C CYS A 30 -6.30 -4.59 -13.65
N TYR A 31 -5.71 -5.59 -12.98
CA TYR A 31 -6.42 -6.85 -12.78
C TYR A 31 -7.60 -6.70 -11.81
N ASN A 32 -7.50 -5.88 -10.74
CA ASN A 32 -8.63 -5.62 -9.83
C ASN A 32 -9.83 -5.00 -10.60
N ILE A 33 -9.54 -4.12 -11.56
CA ILE A 33 -10.57 -3.54 -12.42
C ILE A 33 -11.16 -4.61 -13.33
N ALA A 34 -10.34 -5.45 -13.94
CA ALA A 34 -10.80 -6.55 -14.81
C ALA A 34 -11.70 -7.53 -14.06
N ASP A 35 -11.31 -7.97 -12.85
CA ASP A 35 -12.12 -8.83 -11.98
C ASP A 35 -13.48 -8.18 -11.66
N THR A 36 -13.48 -6.90 -11.26
CA THR A 36 -14.69 -6.14 -10.99
C THR A 36 -15.60 -6.04 -12.21
N LEU A 37 -15.04 -5.83 -13.41
CA LEU A 37 -15.79 -5.78 -14.67
C LEU A 37 -16.38 -7.14 -15.04
N ILE A 38 -15.63 -8.24 -14.88
CA ILE A 38 -16.12 -9.61 -15.15
C ILE A 38 -17.28 -9.92 -14.21
N VAL A 39 -17.12 -9.67 -12.91
CA VAL A 39 -18.21 -9.90 -11.95
C VAL A 39 -19.43 -9.06 -12.26
N GLY A 40 -19.26 -7.76 -12.51
CA GLY A 40 -20.38 -6.84 -12.79
C GLY A 40 -21.14 -7.18 -14.08
N GLN A 41 -20.42 -7.54 -15.15
CA GLN A 41 -21.05 -7.82 -16.44
C GLN A 41 -21.72 -9.20 -16.51
N PHE A 42 -21.15 -10.21 -15.87
CA PHE A 42 -21.62 -11.59 -16.02
C PHE A 42 -22.43 -12.11 -14.84
N LEU A 43 -22.26 -11.54 -13.63
CA LEU A 43 -22.98 -11.97 -12.42
C LEU A 43 -24.01 -10.93 -11.93
N GLY A 44 -23.94 -9.68 -12.46
CA GLY A 44 -24.91 -8.64 -12.18
C GLY A 44 -24.64 -7.82 -10.92
N GLU A 45 -25.56 -6.90 -10.60
CA GLU A 45 -25.38 -5.85 -9.58
C GLU A 45 -25.22 -6.39 -8.15
N LYS A 46 -25.96 -7.46 -7.78
CA LYS A 46 -25.87 -8.06 -6.44
C LYS A 46 -24.49 -8.64 -6.17
N ALA A 47 -23.96 -9.39 -7.12
CA ALA A 47 -22.62 -9.97 -7.06
C ALA A 47 -21.54 -8.86 -7.00
N LEU A 48 -21.70 -7.81 -7.81
CA LEU A 48 -20.81 -6.67 -7.81
C LEU A 48 -20.80 -5.94 -6.45
N ALA A 49 -21.97 -5.76 -5.83
CA ALA A 49 -22.09 -5.18 -4.49
C ALA A 49 -21.42 -6.06 -3.41
N ALA A 50 -21.58 -7.39 -3.51
CA ALA A 50 -20.96 -8.36 -2.61
C ALA A 50 -19.42 -8.32 -2.69
N VAL A 51 -18.87 -8.38 -3.90
CA VAL A 51 -17.40 -8.32 -4.13
C VAL A 51 -16.84 -6.96 -3.73
N GLY A 52 -17.52 -5.85 -4.09
CA GLY A 52 -17.09 -4.50 -3.73
C GLY A 52 -17.04 -4.25 -2.22
N SER A 53 -18.05 -4.73 -1.47
CA SER A 53 -18.04 -4.64 -0.01
C SER A 53 -16.94 -5.51 0.62
N SER A 54 -16.71 -6.68 0.06
CA SER A 54 -15.64 -7.60 0.47
C SER A 54 -14.25 -7.02 0.23
N PHE A 55 -14.07 -6.26 -0.87
CA PHE A 55 -12.80 -5.63 -1.22
C PHE A 55 -12.30 -4.68 -0.14
N THR A 56 -13.16 -3.87 0.47
CA THR A 56 -12.79 -2.95 1.55
C THR A 56 -12.23 -3.70 2.76
N LEU A 57 -12.88 -4.79 3.16
CA LEU A 57 -12.41 -5.63 4.26
C LEU A 57 -11.06 -6.29 3.95
N MET A 58 -10.93 -6.83 2.74
CA MET A 58 -9.69 -7.48 2.30
C MET A 58 -8.54 -6.48 2.20
N THR A 59 -8.80 -5.26 1.74
CA THR A 59 -7.79 -4.18 1.70
C THR A 59 -7.28 -3.88 3.10
N PHE A 60 -8.16 -3.84 4.11
CA PHE A 60 -7.75 -3.62 5.51
C PHE A 60 -6.88 -4.79 6.03
N ILE A 61 -7.30 -6.04 5.84
CA ILE A 61 -6.53 -7.22 6.27
C ILE A 61 -5.17 -7.27 5.56
N THR A 62 -5.16 -7.04 4.25
CA THR A 62 -3.93 -7.03 3.45
C THR A 62 -2.98 -5.91 3.88
N SER A 63 -3.50 -4.74 4.28
CA SER A 63 -2.67 -3.63 4.75
C SER A 63 -1.91 -3.95 6.04
N ILE A 64 -2.47 -4.78 6.91
CA ILE A 64 -1.79 -5.29 8.11
C ILE A 64 -0.58 -6.13 7.70
N ILE A 65 -0.79 -7.13 6.84
CA ILE A 65 0.26 -8.03 6.36
C ILE A 65 1.34 -7.25 5.61
N LEU A 66 0.93 -6.36 4.70
CA LEU A 66 1.84 -5.51 3.93
C LEU A 66 2.70 -4.62 4.84
N GLY A 67 2.10 -3.99 5.85
CA GLY A 67 2.82 -3.18 6.82
C GLY A 67 3.86 -3.97 7.60
N LEU A 68 3.52 -5.19 8.05
CA LEU A 68 4.45 -6.10 8.73
C LEU A 68 5.61 -6.49 7.81
N CYS A 69 5.34 -6.83 6.55
CA CYS A 69 6.36 -7.21 5.58
C CYS A 69 7.26 -6.02 5.19
N ILE A 70 6.71 -4.82 5.02
CA ILE A 70 7.50 -3.60 4.73
C ILE A 70 8.43 -3.29 5.90
N GLY A 71 7.92 -3.34 7.14
CA GLY A 71 8.74 -3.07 8.33
C GLY A 71 9.91 -4.02 8.46
N SER A 72 9.70 -5.33 8.28
CA SER A 72 10.76 -6.34 8.25
C SER A 72 11.72 -6.12 7.08
N GLY A 73 11.21 -5.76 5.89
CA GLY A 73 12.01 -5.47 4.70
C GLY A 73 13.00 -4.32 4.88
N VAL A 74 12.65 -3.33 5.71
CA VAL A 74 13.59 -2.25 6.06
C VAL A 74 14.77 -2.79 6.86
N LEU A 75 14.54 -3.65 7.85
CA LEU A 75 15.61 -4.27 8.63
C LEU A 75 16.50 -5.17 7.75
N PHE A 76 15.89 -5.97 6.84
CA PHE A 76 16.65 -6.73 5.85
C PHE A 76 17.55 -5.85 4.99
N SER A 77 17.03 -4.67 4.58
CA SER A 77 17.78 -3.71 3.76
C SER A 77 18.98 -3.13 4.53
N ILE A 78 18.80 -2.82 5.81
CA ILE A 78 19.88 -2.32 6.69
C ILE A 78 20.95 -3.40 6.87
N ARG A 79 20.56 -4.65 7.21
CA ARG A 79 21.50 -5.78 7.37
C ARG A 79 22.23 -6.10 6.07
N PHE A 80 21.53 -6.06 4.95
CA PHE A 80 22.13 -6.22 3.63
C PHE A 80 23.19 -5.14 3.37
N GLY A 81 22.89 -3.88 3.68
CA GLY A 81 23.84 -2.77 3.59
C GLY A 81 25.05 -2.93 4.52
N GLN A 82 24.85 -3.41 5.73
CA GLN A 82 25.92 -3.73 6.71
C GLN A 82 26.78 -4.92 6.28
N ARG A 83 26.33 -5.72 5.29
CA ARG A 83 26.90 -7.03 4.93
C ARG A 83 26.90 -8.03 6.10
N ASP A 84 25.98 -7.86 7.04
CA ASP A 84 25.79 -8.76 8.18
C ASP A 84 24.88 -9.93 7.78
N GLU A 85 25.50 -10.97 7.23
CA GLU A 85 24.76 -12.17 6.80
C GLU A 85 24.10 -12.93 7.95
N ASN A 86 24.70 -12.91 9.15
CA ASN A 86 24.16 -13.61 10.31
C ASN A 86 22.96 -12.84 10.88
N GLY A 87 23.08 -11.53 11.07
CA GLY A 87 21.95 -10.69 11.45
C GLY A 87 20.79 -10.78 10.46
N LEU A 88 21.09 -10.80 9.15
CA LEU A 88 20.07 -11.00 8.12
C LEU A 88 19.33 -12.34 8.27
N LYS A 89 20.05 -13.45 8.55
CA LYS A 89 19.44 -14.77 8.81
C LYS A 89 18.56 -14.77 10.06
N GLU A 90 19.02 -14.10 11.12
CA GLU A 90 18.27 -13.93 12.36
C GLU A 90 16.99 -13.12 12.14
N ASP A 91 17.09 -11.99 11.43
CA ASP A 91 15.95 -11.14 11.12
C ASP A 91 14.94 -11.87 10.20
N ILE A 92 15.39 -12.64 9.21
CA ILE A 92 14.55 -13.47 8.34
C ILE A 92 13.81 -14.53 9.17
N CYS A 93 14.51 -15.25 10.05
CA CYS A 93 13.88 -16.26 10.89
C CYS A 93 12.84 -15.65 11.83
N ALA A 94 13.21 -14.59 12.57
CA ALA A 94 12.33 -13.94 13.53
C ALA A 94 11.07 -13.34 12.87
N SER A 95 11.24 -12.65 11.74
CA SER A 95 10.11 -12.03 11.02
C SER A 95 9.19 -13.06 10.40
N PHE A 96 9.72 -14.14 9.81
CA PHE A 96 8.91 -15.18 9.23
C PHE A 96 7.98 -15.82 10.27
N PHE A 97 8.52 -16.24 11.42
CA PHE A 97 7.70 -16.81 12.49
C PHE A 97 6.69 -15.82 13.05
N PHE A 98 7.12 -14.58 13.30
CA PHE A 98 6.23 -13.55 13.83
C PHE A 98 5.07 -13.24 12.87
N ILE A 99 5.37 -12.97 11.60
CA ILE A 99 4.33 -12.59 10.62
C ILE A 99 3.44 -13.80 10.29
N THR A 100 4.00 -15.04 10.25
CA THR A 100 3.19 -16.25 10.11
C THR A 100 2.19 -16.39 11.25
N ALA A 101 2.63 -16.21 12.50
CA ALA A 101 1.74 -16.27 13.67
C ALA A 101 0.62 -15.22 13.58
N VAL A 102 0.96 -13.97 13.22
CA VAL A 102 -0.04 -12.91 13.03
C VAL A 102 -0.98 -13.23 11.87
N THR A 103 -0.48 -13.76 10.75
CA THR A 103 -1.29 -14.15 9.59
C THR A 103 -2.29 -15.25 9.95
N ILE A 104 -1.86 -16.27 10.69
CA ILE A 104 -2.74 -17.34 11.17
C ILE A 104 -3.81 -16.76 12.10
N LEU A 105 -3.42 -15.90 13.04
CA LEU A 105 -4.36 -15.26 13.97
C LEU A 105 -5.39 -14.40 13.20
N LEU A 106 -4.95 -13.58 12.24
CA LEU A 106 -5.85 -12.78 11.40
C LEU A 106 -6.80 -13.66 10.58
N ASN A 107 -6.31 -14.77 10.04
CA ASN A 107 -7.13 -15.71 9.29
C ASN A 107 -8.20 -16.35 10.17
N ILE A 108 -7.85 -16.80 11.38
CA ILE A 108 -8.80 -17.34 12.37
C ILE A 108 -9.81 -16.29 12.76
N ILE A 109 -9.39 -15.06 13.08
CA ILE A 109 -10.31 -13.97 13.43
C ILE A 109 -11.25 -13.66 12.26
N ALA A 110 -10.77 -13.64 11.03
CA ALA A 110 -11.59 -13.40 9.85
C ALA A 110 -12.71 -14.43 9.71
N TYR A 111 -12.42 -15.72 9.90
CA TYR A 111 -13.43 -16.77 9.85
C TYR A 111 -14.41 -16.72 11.02
N ILE A 112 -13.94 -16.50 12.24
CA ILE A 112 -14.81 -16.38 13.43
C ILE A 112 -15.74 -15.16 13.32
N SER A 113 -15.22 -14.05 12.79
CA SER A 113 -15.97 -12.80 12.65
C SER A 113 -16.93 -12.80 11.46
N LEU A 114 -16.87 -13.80 10.58
CA LEU A 114 -17.62 -13.81 9.32
C LEU A 114 -19.12 -13.60 9.53
N SER A 115 -19.73 -14.25 10.52
CA SER A 115 -21.16 -14.07 10.83
C SER A 115 -21.50 -12.68 11.37
N GLY A 116 -20.59 -12.07 12.14
CA GLY A 116 -20.75 -10.73 12.71
C GLY A 116 -20.53 -9.60 11.69
N LEU A 117 -19.79 -9.86 10.61
CA LEU A 117 -19.51 -8.87 9.58
C LEU A 117 -20.78 -8.32 8.91
N ARG A 118 -21.82 -9.14 8.76
CA ARG A 118 -23.10 -8.70 8.22
C ARG A 118 -23.67 -7.51 9.00
N THR A 119 -23.73 -7.65 10.32
CA THR A 119 -24.27 -6.60 11.21
C THR A 119 -23.34 -5.39 11.26
N PHE A 120 -22.04 -5.62 11.35
CA PHE A 120 -21.03 -4.57 11.39
C PHE A 120 -21.01 -3.70 10.13
N LEU A 121 -21.04 -4.33 8.95
CA LEU A 121 -21.02 -3.65 7.66
C LEU A 121 -22.43 -3.26 7.17
N ARG A 122 -23.49 -3.62 7.92
CA ARG A 122 -24.89 -3.36 7.57
C ARG A 122 -25.25 -3.87 6.17
N VAL A 123 -24.79 -5.08 5.83
CA VAL A 123 -25.02 -5.68 4.50
C VAL A 123 -26.47 -6.13 4.37
N PRO A 124 -27.18 -5.74 3.28
CA PRO A 124 -28.54 -6.21 3.00
C PRO A 124 -28.62 -7.74 2.84
N ASP A 125 -29.76 -8.33 3.24
CA ASP A 125 -29.99 -9.78 3.19
C ASP A 125 -29.80 -10.36 1.79
N GLU A 126 -30.19 -9.61 0.77
CA GLU A 126 -30.12 -10.01 -0.63
C GLU A 126 -28.69 -10.18 -1.15
N VAL A 127 -27.71 -9.48 -0.55
CA VAL A 127 -26.30 -9.45 -0.94
C VAL A 127 -25.47 -10.37 -0.05
N TRP A 128 -25.96 -10.62 1.17
CA TRP A 128 -25.19 -11.35 2.19
C TRP A 128 -24.80 -12.77 1.78
N GLY A 129 -25.68 -13.47 1.06
CA GLY A 129 -25.40 -14.84 0.58
C GLY A 129 -24.13 -14.87 -0.27
N ASP A 130 -24.10 -14.05 -1.31
CA ASP A 130 -22.97 -13.93 -2.25
C ASP A 130 -21.70 -13.42 -1.56
N MET A 131 -21.85 -12.42 -0.67
CA MET A 131 -20.73 -11.86 0.08
C MET A 131 -20.10 -12.89 1.01
N LYS A 132 -20.91 -13.66 1.73
CA LYS A 132 -20.44 -14.72 2.64
C LYS A 132 -19.68 -15.80 1.89
N GLU A 133 -20.22 -16.26 0.75
CA GLU A 133 -19.59 -17.27 -0.10
C GLU A 133 -18.25 -16.76 -0.65
N TYR A 134 -18.23 -15.55 -1.16
CA TYR A 134 -17.01 -14.89 -1.62
C TYR A 134 -15.94 -14.77 -0.52
N LEU A 135 -16.30 -14.21 0.65
CA LEU A 135 -15.40 -14.03 1.78
C LEU A 135 -14.86 -15.35 2.32
N PHE A 136 -15.71 -16.39 2.38
CA PHE A 136 -15.27 -17.70 2.84
C PHE A 136 -14.13 -18.25 2.00
N VAL A 137 -14.22 -18.09 0.67
CA VAL A 137 -13.17 -18.56 -0.25
C VAL A 137 -11.96 -17.62 -0.21
N ILE A 138 -12.17 -16.30 -0.25
CA ILE A 138 -11.07 -15.34 -0.35
C ILE A 138 -10.17 -15.33 0.90
N PHE A 139 -10.72 -15.64 2.10
CA PHE A 139 -9.93 -15.77 3.32
C PHE A 139 -8.92 -16.92 3.25
N MET A 140 -9.15 -17.97 2.43
CA MET A 140 -8.15 -18.99 2.15
C MET A 140 -6.90 -18.40 1.46
N GLY A 141 -7.03 -17.25 0.78
CA GLY A 141 -5.93 -16.57 0.12
C GLY A 141 -5.01 -15.76 1.05
N ILE A 142 -5.44 -15.47 2.31
CA ILE A 142 -4.64 -14.67 3.25
C ILE A 142 -3.21 -15.21 3.44
N PRO A 143 -2.98 -16.53 3.62
CA PRO A 143 -1.62 -17.07 3.69
C PRO A 143 -0.81 -16.86 2.40
N ALA A 144 -1.45 -16.94 1.24
CA ALA A 144 -0.79 -16.71 -0.05
C ALA A 144 -0.35 -15.25 -0.21
N VAL A 145 -1.20 -14.30 0.22
CA VAL A 145 -0.88 -12.86 0.29
C VAL A 145 0.33 -12.62 1.20
N PHE A 146 0.39 -13.28 2.35
CA PHE A 146 1.57 -13.22 3.23
C PHE A 146 2.82 -13.74 2.51
N LEU A 147 2.77 -14.93 1.94
CA LEU A 147 3.93 -15.53 1.28
C LEU A 147 4.47 -14.61 0.18
N TYR A 148 3.58 -14.11 -0.70
CA TYR A 148 4.01 -13.20 -1.75
C TYR A 148 4.67 -11.93 -1.18
N ASN A 149 4.00 -11.23 -0.28
CA ASN A 149 4.50 -9.95 0.27
C ASN A 149 5.78 -10.13 1.08
N TYR A 150 5.91 -11.22 1.83
CA TYR A 150 7.10 -11.51 2.62
C TYR A 150 8.34 -11.71 1.73
N PHE A 151 8.26 -12.62 0.76
CA PHE A 151 9.40 -12.90 -0.12
C PHE A 151 9.66 -11.76 -1.11
N ALA A 152 8.63 -11.04 -1.55
CA ALA A 152 8.79 -9.81 -2.32
C ALA A 152 9.53 -8.73 -1.53
N SER A 153 9.20 -8.54 -0.24
CA SER A 153 9.90 -7.60 0.64
C SER A 153 11.36 -7.97 0.84
N TYR A 154 11.66 -9.27 1.01
CA TYR A 154 13.04 -9.75 1.06
C TYR A 154 13.80 -9.47 -0.25
N LEU A 155 13.23 -9.82 -1.40
CA LEU A 155 13.86 -9.59 -2.70
C LEU A 155 14.09 -8.08 -2.96
N ARG A 156 13.11 -7.26 -2.62
CA ARG A 156 13.27 -5.79 -2.69
C ARG A 156 14.39 -5.30 -1.77
N ALA A 157 14.48 -5.85 -0.56
CA ALA A 157 15.51 -5.47 0.42
C ALA A 157 16.94 -5.73 -0.09
N ILE A 158 17.14 -6.77 -0.90
CA ILE A 158 18.44 -7.07 -1.55
C ILE A 158 18.60 -6.44 -2.94
N GLY A 159 17.71 -5.49 -3.31
CA GLY A 159 17.78 -4.72 -4.54
C GLY A 159 17.20 -5.41 -5.78
N ASN A 160 16.33 -6.40 -5.61
CA ASN A 160 15.66 -7.10 -6.72
C ASN A 160 14.15 -6.79 -6.72
N SER A 161 13.73 -5.81 -7.52
CA SER A 161 12.32 -5.46 -7.72
C SER A 161 11.67 -6.13 -8.95
N VAL A 162 12.49 -6.71 -9.83
CA VAL A 162 11.99 -7.29 -11.10
C VAL A 162 11.32 -8.64 -10.87
N ILE A 163 11.88 -9.49 -10.01
CA ILE A 163 11.33 -10.82 -9.75
C ILE A 163 9.93 -10.76 -9.12
N PRO A 164 9.66 -9.93 -8.09
CA PRO A 164 8.30 -9.73 -7.60
C PRO A 164 7.32 -9.29 -8.69
N LEU A 165 7.72 -8.36 -9.56
CA LEU A 165 6.91 -7.93 -10.71
C LEU A 165 6.56 -9.10 -11.63
N LEU A 166 7.53 -9.96 -11.97
CA LEU A 166 7.29 -11.10 -12.89
C LEU A 166 6.27 -12.09 -12.29
N PHE A 167 6.40 -12.45 -11.01
CA PHE A 167 5.43 -13.33 -10.36
C PHE A 167 4.05 -12.69 -10.27
N LEU A 168 3.98 -11.39 -10.02
CA LEU A 168 2.71 -10.66 -10.00
C LEU A 168 2.08 -10.60 -11.41
N ALA A 169 2.88 -10.36 -12.45
CA ALA A 169 2.40 -10.33 -13.83
C ALA A 169 1.80 -11.69 -14.27
N VAL A 170 2.51 -12.77 -13.98
CA VAL A 170 2.01 -14.14 -14.27
C VAL A 170 0.71 -14.41 -13.49
N SER A 171 0.68 -14.06 -12.21
CA SER A 171 -0.51 -14.23 -11.38
C SER A 171 -1.71 -13.40 -11.88
N SER A 172 -1.49 -12.16 -12.30
CA SER A 172 -2.55 -11.28 -12.81
C SER A 172 -3.14 -11.81 -14.12
N ILE A 173 -2.31 -12.28 -15.03
CA ILE A 173 -2.77 -12.90 -16.29
C ILE A 173 -3.55 -14.18 -16.00
N LEU A 174 -3.03 -15.03 -15.12
CA LEU A 174 -3.70 -16.26 -14.73
C LEU A 174 -5.04 -15.98 -14.05
N ASN A 175 -5.10 -14.98 -13.17
CA ASN A 175 -6.35 -14.57 -12.51
C ASN A 175 -7.43 -14.22 -13.54
N ILE A 176 -7.15 -13.36 -14.50
CA ILE A 176 -8.11 -12.99 -15.55
C ILE A 176 -8.58 -14.22 -16.35
N ILE A 177 -7.67 -15.12 -16.72
CA ILE A 177 -8.01 -16.34 -17.44
C ILE A 177 -8.93 -17.25 -16.60
N LEU A 178 -8.59 -17.43 -15.31
CA LEU A 178 -9.38 -18.24 -14.41
C LEU A 178 -10.74 -17.60 -14.08
N ASP A 179 -10.83 -16.28 -13.96
CA ASP A 179 -12.09 -15.56 -13.77
C ASP A 179 -13.04 -15.83 -14.94
N LEU A 180 -12.57 -15.65 -16.17
CA LEU A 180 -13.36 -15.95 -17.36
C LEU A 180 -13.79 -17.43 -17.40
N TRP A 181 -12.90 -18.34 -17.07
CA TRP A 181 -13.20 -19.78 -17.09
C TRP A 181 -14.18 -20.18 -15.98
N PHE A 182 -13.98 -19.70 -14.74
CA PHE A 182 -14.82 -20.09 -13.60
C PHE A 182 -16.17 -19.39 -13.59
N VAL A 183 -16.20 -18.11 -13.97
CA VAL A 183 -17.44 -17.31 -13.96
C VAL A 183 -18.29 -17.62 -15.20
N ILE A 184 -17.69 -17.61 -16.39
CA ILE A 184 -18.44 -17.78 -17.65
C ILE A 184 -18.51 -19.25 -18.04
N GLY A 185 -17.39 -19.97 -18.04
CA GLY A 185 -17.31 -21.35 -18.50
C GLY A 185 -17.98 -22.33 -17.54
N LEU A 186 -17.61 -22.32 -16.28
CA LEU A 186 -18.12 -23.21 -15.25
C LEU A 186 -19.33 -22.67 -14.48
N LYS A 187 -19.69 -21.41 -14.65
CA LYS A 187 -20.83 -20.74 -14.00
C LYS A 187 -20.83 -20.89 -12.47
N LEU A 188 -19.66 -20.77 -11.85
CA LEU A 188 -19.47 -20.91 -10.40
C LEU A 188 -19.88 -19.67 -9.59
N GLY A 189 -20.47 -18.64 -10.21
CA GLY A 189 -20.89 -17.43 -9.53
C GLY A 189 -19.74 -16.65 -8.88
N VAL A 190 -20.03 -15.97 -7.77
CA VAL A 190 -19.05 -15.17 -7.03
C VAL A 190 -17.93 -16.02 -6.41
N ALA A 191 -18.23 -17.27 -6.04
CA ALA A 191 -17.20 -18.21 -5.56
C ALA A 191 -16.18 -18.56 -6.65
N GLY A 192 -16.58 -18.51 -7.93
CA GLY A 192 -15.69 -18.69 -9.07
C GLY A 192 -14.60 -17.61 -9.12
N ALA A 193 -15.00 -16.33 -9.04
CA ALA A 193 -14.07 -15.21 -8.98
C ALA A 193 -13.15 -15.28 -7.75
N ALA A 194 -13.70 -15.59 -6.58
CA ALA A 194 -12.88 -15.77 -5.37
C ALA A 194 -11.86 -16.91 -5.52
N LYS A 195 -12.24 -18.05 -6.10
CA LYS A 195 -11.33 -19.19 -6.35
C LYS A 195 -10.23 -18.83 -7.34
N ALA A 196 -10.56 -18.12 -8.42
CA ALA A 196 -9.58 -17.65 -9.40
C ALA A 196 -8.51 -16.76 -8.74
N THR A 197 -8.94 -15.82 -7.92
CA THR A 197 -8.05 -14.94 -7.15
C THR A 197 -7.16 -15.72 -6.20
N VAL A 198 -7.72 -16.64 -5.40
CA VAL A 198 -6.96 -17.43 -4.43
C VAL A 198 -5.94 -18.35 -5.11
N ILE A 199 -6.31 -19.03 -6.19
CA ILE A 199 -5.38 -19.88 -6.95
C ILE A 199 -4.22 -19.07 -7.51
N SER A 200 -4.50 -17.90 -8.09
CA SER A 200 -3.51 -17.03 -8.67
C SER A 200 -2.56 -16.46 -7.60
N GLN A 201 -3.09 -16.11 -6.42
CA GLN A 201 -2.31 -15.66 -5.25
C GLN A 201 -1.39 -16.78 -4.73
N TYR A 202 -1.87 -18.03 -4.64
CA TYR A 202 -1.04 -19.17 -4.24
C TYR A 202 0.06 -19.46 -5.24
N LEU A 203 -0.24 -19.39 -6.56
CA LEU A 203 0.78 -19.57 -7.58
C LEU A 203 1.91 -18.56 -7.43
N SER A 204 1.59 -17.27 -7.27
CA SER A 204 2.61 -16.24 -7.09
C SER A 204 3.31 -16.36 -5.73
N GLY A 205 2.57 -16.62 -4.63
CA GLY A 205 3.14 -16.72 -3.28
C GLY A 205 4.07 -17.92 -3.12
N ILE A 206 3.65 -19.11 -3.57
CA ILE A 206 4.49 -20.31 -3.54
C ILE A 206 5.62 -20.19 -4.57
N GLY A 207 5.34 -19.68 -5.76
CA GLY A 207 6.33 -19.51 -6.80
C GLY A 207 7.49 -18.60 -6.37
N ILE A 208 7.19 -17.41 -5.81
CA ILE A 208 8.24 -16.50 -5.31
C ILE A 208 8.98 -17.09 -4.10
N MET A 209 8.30 -17.83 -3.22
CA MET A 209 8.91 -18.54 -2.09
C MET A 209 9.92 -19.56 -2.59
N VAL A 210 9.51 -20.47 -3.49
CA VAL A 210 10.38 -21.52 -4.05
C VAL A 210 11.57 -20.90 -4.77
N TYR A 211 11.33 -19.90 -5.63
CA TYR A 211 12.41 -19.19 -6.32
C TYR A 211 13.42 -18.61 -5.33
N THR A 212 12.93 -17.95 -4.27
CA THR A 212 13.78 -17.28 -3.29
C THR A 212 14.59 -18.28 -2.46
N LEU A 213 13.97 -19.38 -2.02
CA LEU A 213 14.65 -20.46 -1.29
C LEU A 213 15.73 -21.16 -2.14
N MET A 214 15.48 -21.39 -3.41
CA MET A 214 16.45 -22.02 -4.32
C MET A 214 17.62 -21.08 -4.64
N ARG A 215 17.35 -19.79 -4.77
CA ARG A 215 18.36 -18.81 -5.25
C ARG A 215 19.20 -18.22 -4.13
N TYR A 216 18.64 -18.08 -2.92
CA TYR A 216 19.25 -17.36 -1.78
C TYR A 216 19.33 -18.25 -0.54
N LYS A 217 20.49 -18.87 -0.30
CA LYS A 217 20.71 -19.78 0.83
C LYS A 217 20.46 -19.16 2.21
N GLN A 218 20.60 -17.82 2.33
CA GLN A 218 20.34 -17.11 3.60
C GLN A 218 18.87 -17.26 4.03
N VAL A 219 17.94 -17.34 3.07
CA VAL A 219 16.51 -17.47 3.35
C VAL A 219 16.15 -18.82 3.95
N CYS A 220 16.96 -19.88 3.69
CA CYS A 220 16.76 -21.17 4.34
C CYS A 220 16.94 -21.13 5.88
N ALA A 221 17.31 -19.97 6.43
CA ALA A 221 17.32 -19.73 7.89
C ALA A 221 15.92 -19.86 8.51
N ILE A 222 14.84 -19.67 7.76
CA ILE A 222 13.46 -19.90 8.24
C ILE A 222 13.22 -21.31 8.79
N TRP A 223 14.02 -22.31 8.37
CA TRP A 223 13.93 -23.69 8.85
C TRP A 223 14.85 -23.98 10.05
N LYS A 224 15.60 -22.99 10.55
CA LYS A 224 16.64 -23.20 11.55
C LYS A 224 16.37 -22.38 12.81
N ILE A 225 15.71 -22.98 13.81
CA ILE A 225 15.34 -22.35 15.09
C ILE A 225 16.53 -21.69 15.81
N ARG A 226 17.77 -22.13 15.56
CA ARG A 226 18.98 -21.54 16.17
C ARG A 226 19.16 -20.05 15.86
N TYR A 227 18.53 -19.54 14.79
CA TYR A 227 18.57 -18.12 14.45
C TYR A 227 17.46 -17.30 15.12
N LEU A 228 16.58 -17.94 15.91
CA LEU A 228 15.51 -17.26 16.62
C LEU A 228 16.04 -16.67 17.93
N LYS A 229 16.47 -15.42 17.92
CA LYS A 229 16.98 -14.70 19.10
C LYS A 229 15.93 -13.71 19.63
N LYS A 230 15.79 -13.63 20.95
CA LYS A 230 14.78 -12.80 21.63
C LYS A 230 14.94 -11.31 21.30
N GLU A 231 16.17 -10.83 21.24
CA GLU A 231 16.51 -9.44 20.91
C GLU A 231 16.02 -9.09 19.49
N ARG A 232 16.23 -10.00 18.52
CA ARG A 232 15.80 -9.83 17.13
C ARG A 232 14.28 -9.86 16.98
N ILE A 233 13.62 -10.74 17.72
CA ILE A 233 12.16 -10.79 17.75
C ILE A 233 11.60 -9.46 18.21
N ARG A 234 12.16 -8.87 19.28
CA ARG A 234 11.71 -7.57 19.80
C ARG A 234 11.92 -6.44 18.79
N GLU A 235 13.06 -6.42 18.12
CA GLU A 235 13.38 -5.43 17.08
C GLU A 235 12.40 -5.55 15.90
N ILE A 236 12.22 -6.76 15.38
CA ILE A 236 11.28 -7.06 14.27
C ILE A 236 9.86 -6.66 14.66
N ILE A 237 9.38 -7.05 15.85
CA ILE A 237 8.03 -6.69 16.31
C ILE A 237 7.88 -5.17 16.34
N SER A 238 8.85 -4.44 16.90
CA SER A 238 8.76 -2.98 17.00
C SER A 238 8.66 -2.32 15.61
N PHE A 239 9.55 -2.68 14.67
CA PHE A 239 9.56 -2.12 13.32
C PHE A 239 8.32 -2.51 12.51
N SER A 240 7.97 -3.79 12.53
CA SER A 240 6.85 -4.31 11.77
C SER A 240 5.52 -3.80 12.29
N MET A 241 5.32 -3.79 13.61
CA MET A 241 4.07 -3.29 14.20
C MET A 241 3.87 -1.80 13.99
N LEU A 242 4.93 -0.97 14.14
CA LEU A 242 4.82 0.46 13.88
C LEU A 242 4.50 0.74 12.41
N THR A 243 5.09 -0.02 11.47
CA THR A 243 4.77 0.13 10.05
C THR A 243 3.36 -0.38 9.73
N CYS A 244 2.94 -1.47 10.38
CA CYS A 244 1.58 -1.99 10.30
C CYS A 244 0.55 -0.97 10.80
N ILE A 245 0.77 -0.38 11.97
CA ILE A 245 -0.10 0.68 12.52
C ILE A 245 -0.17 1.86 11.54
N GLN A 246 0.96 2.29 10.99
CA GLN A 246 1.00 3.38 10.00
C GLN A 246 0.10 3.08 8.80
N GLN A 247 0.23 1.89 8.19
CA GLN A 247 -0.55 1.47 7.02
C GLN A 247 -2.05 1.32 7.35
N SER A 248 -2.36 0.75 8.51
CA SER A 248 -3.75 0.55 8.95
C SER A 248 -4.44 1.88 9.26
N VAL A 249 -3.77 2.80 9.95
CA VAL A 249 -4.28 4.14 10.27
C VAL A 249 -4.54 4.92 8.98
N MET A 250 -3.65 4.82 7.99
CA MET A 250 -3.82 5.48 6.71
C MET A 250 -5.14 5.06 6.02
N ASN A 251 -5.44 3.76 5.98
CA ASN A 251 -6.69 3.25 5.40
C ASN A 251 -7.91 3.64 6.23
N LEU A 252 -7.81 3.60 7.56
CA LEU A 252 -8.92 3.99 8.44
C LEU A 252 -9.30 5.46 8.27
N GLY A 253 -8.32 6.35 8.11
CA GLY A 253 -8.56 7.77 7.92
C GLY A 253 -9.35 8.09 6.63
N ILE A 254 -9.11 7.33 5.56
CA ILE A 254 -9.88 7.45 4.32
C ILE A 254 -11.35 7.08 4.57
N LEU A 255 -11.62 6.01 5.31
CA LEU A 255 -12.99 5.58 5.65
C LEU A 255 -13.74 6.61 6.51
N MET A 256 -13.06 7.28 7.44
CA MET A 256 -13.68 8.33 8.26
C MET A 256 -14.16 9.53 7.43
N VAL A 257 -13.36 9.96 6.46
CA VAL A 257 -13.74 11.03 5.53
C VAL A 257 -14.88 10.59 4.61
N GLN A 258 -14.88 9.34 4.15
CA GLN A 258 -15.97 8.78 3.34
C GLN A 258 -17.33 8.88 4.05
N GLY A 259 -17.39 8.60 5.34
CA GLY A 259 -18.61 8.72 6.13
C GLY A 259 -19.17 10.14 6.15
N LEU A 260 -18.29 11.15 6.26
CA LEU A 260 -18.70 12.56 6.21
C LEU A 260 -19.15 12.97 4.79
N VAL A 261 -18.44 12.53 3.76
CA VAL A 261 -18.80 12.80 2.36
C VAL A 261 -20.21 12.27 2.04
N ASN A 262 -20.54 11.08 2.55
CA ASN A 262 -21.85 10.46 2.34
C ASN A 262 -23.01 11.29 2.91
N SER A 263 -22.77 12.10 3.95
CA SER A 263 -23.80 12.99 4.52
C SER A 263 -24.18 14.18 3.62
N PHE A 264 -23.39 14.48 2.58
CA PHE A 264 -23.66 15.56 1.63
C PHE A 264 -24.54 15.14 0.43
N GLY A 265 -25.04 13.92 0.45
CA GLY A 265 -25.97 13.41 -0.55
C GLY A 265 -25.32 12.62 -1.68
N THR A 266 -26.19 12.04 -2.53
CA THR A 266 -25.80 11.05 -3.54
C THR A 266 -24.88 11.60 -4.63
N VAL A 267 -25.05 12.86 -5.02
CA VAL A 267 -24.21 13.53 -6.04
C VAL A 267 -22.77 13.61 -5.56
N VAL A 268 -22.55 14.10 -4.33
CA VAL A 268 -21.21 14.25 -3.74
C VAL A 268 -20.56 12.89 -3.49
N MET A 269 -21.35 11.92 -3.03
CA MET A 269 -20.90 10.54 -2.79
C MET A 269 -20.43 9.88 -4.10
N ALA A 270 -21.21 10.01 -5.18
CA ALA A 270 -20.85 9.45 -6.48
C ALA A 270 -19.63 10.16 -7.10
N ALA A 271 -19.56 11.49 -6.97
CA ALA A 271 -18.42 12.27 -7.44
C ALA A 271 -17.13 11.85 -6.72
N PHE A 272 -17.17 11.72 -5.40
CA PHE A 272 -16.03 11.30 -4.60
C PHE A 272 -15.60 9.86 -4.93
N ALA A 273 -16.55 8.94 -5.07
CA ALA A 273 -16.24 7.55 -5.39
C ALA A 273 -15.51 7.39 -6.75
N ALA A 274 -15.88 8.21 -7.75
CA ALA A 274 -15.20 8.25 -9.04
C ALA A 274 -13.83 8.94 -8.94
N ALA A 275 -13.77 10.09 -8.27
CA ALA A 275 -12.56 10.89 -8.16
C ALA A 275 -11.43 10.19 -7.37
N VAL A 276 -11.74 9.49 -6.28
CA VAL A 276 -10.75 8.72 -5.50
C VAL A 276 -10.09 7.60 -6.31
N LYS A 277 -10.80 7.01 -7.28
CA LYS A 277 -10.20 6.03 -8.19
C LYS A 277 -9.16 6.68 -9.11
N ILE A 278 -9.44 7.88 -9.60
CA ILE A 278 -8.50 8.66 -10.41
C ILE A 278 -7.28 9.04 -9.58
N ASP A 279 -7.51 9.53 -8.37
CA ASP A 279 -6.45 9.85 -7.41
C ASP A 279 -5.53 8.67 -7.11
N ALA A 280 -6.09 7.47 -6.92
CA ALA A 280 -5.30 6.28 -6.65
C ALA A 280 -4.25 6.04 -7.75
N PHE A 281 -4.62 6.16 -9.02
CA PHE A 281 -3.67 6.05 -10.12
C PHE A 281 -2.63 7.19 -10.14
N ALA A 282 -2.97 8.36 -9.64
CA ALA A 282 -2.08 9.51 -9.60
C ALA A 282 -1.03 9.38 -8.48
N TYR A 283 -1.43 8.99 -7.27
CA TYR A 283 -0.49 8.97 -6.13
C TYR A 283 0.20 7.62 -5.88
N MET A 284 -0.34 6.48 -6.33
CA MET A 284 0.30 5.17 -6.13
C MET A 284 1.74 5.11 -6.64
N PRO A 285 2.09 5.62 -7.84
CA PRO A 285 3.47 5.63 -8.29
C PRO A 285 4.41 6.37 -7.34
N VAL A 286 3.93 7.43 -6.69
CA VAL A 286 4.72 8.22 -5.73
C VAL A 286 4.89 7.47 -4.41
N GLN A 287 3.87 6.75 -3.97
CA GLN A 287 3.93 5.87 -2.80
C GLN A 287 4.99 4.78 -2.99
N ASP A 288 4.99 4.12 -4.15
CA ASP A 288 5.96 3.09 -4.48
C ASP A 288 7.37 3.64 -4.64
N PHE A 289 7.48 4.83 -5.22
CA PHE A 289 8.75 5.53 -5.25
C PHE A 289 9.25 5.83 -3.83
N GLY A 290 8.37 6.21 -2.89
CA GLY A 290 8.68 6.38 -1.46
C GLY A 290 9.17 5.08 -0.79
N ASN A 291 8.56 3.94 -1.13
CA ASN A 291 9.00 2.62 -0.67
C ASN A 291 10.36 2.21 -1.26
N ALA A 292 10.58 2.47 -2.55
CA ALA A 292 11.86 2.24 -3.21
C ALA A 292 12.97 3.12 -2.62
N PHE A 293 12.67 4.39 -2.38
CA PHE A 293 13.54 5.33 -1.70
C PHE A 293 13.89 4.85 -0.27
N SER A 294 12.91 4.34 0.49
CA SER A 294 13.13 3.75 1.81
C SER A 294 14.18 2.63 1.76
N THR A 295 14.06 1.71 0.80
CA THR A 295 15.03 0.63 0.58
C THR A 295 16.42 1.16 0.22
N PHE A 296 16.49 2.17 -0.67
CA PHE A 296 17.75 2.82 -1.03
C PHE A 296 18.42 3.45 0.19
N ILE A 297 17.69 4.22 1.00
CA ILE A 297 18.23 4.84 2.22
C ILE A 297 18.64 3.79 3.23
N ALA A 298 17.82 2.73 3.45
CA ALA A 298 18.11 1.67 4.43
C ALA A 298 19.42 0.92 4.09
N GLN A 299 19.66 0.56 2.82
CA GLN A 299 20.91 -0.07 2.41
C GLN A 299 22.11 0.87 2.60
N ASN A 300 21.99 2.15 2.24
CA ASN A 300 23.07 3.12 2.41
C ASN A 300 23.30 3.48 3.88
N TYR A 301 22.25 3.44 4.71
CA TYR A 301 22.36 3.62 6.16
C TYR A 301 23.11 2.45 6.80
N GLY A 302 22.77 1.21 6.43
CA GLY A 302 23.51 0.03 6.83
C GLY A 302 24.99 0.04 6.38
N ALA A 303 25.25 0.49 5.16
CA ALA A 303 26.60 0.65 4.60
C ALA A 303 27.38 1.85 5.16
N LYS A 304 26.78 2.67 6.04
CA LYS A 304 27.37 3.91 6.61
C LYS A 304 27.73 4.96 5.55
N GLU A 305 27.08 4.94 4.38
CA GLU A 305 27.32 5.82 3.23
C GLU A 305 26.56 7.17 3.36
N LYS A 306 26.96 8.00 4.32
CA LYS A 306 26.31 9.28 4.66
C LYS A 306 26.15 10.23 3.48
N LYS A 307 27.19 10.35 2.62
CA LYS A 307 27.14 11.21 1.41
C LYS A 307 26.07 10.74 0.44
N ARG A 308 25.93 9.41 0.25
CA ARG A 308 24.92 8.84 -0.65
C ARG A 308 23.50 9.02 -0.09
N ILE A 309 23.30 8.93 1.23
CA ILE A 309 22.01 9.24 1.87
C ILE A 309 21.58 10.68 1.53
N GLN A 310 22.49 11.66 1.68
CA GLN A 310 22.18 13.06 1.39
C GLN A 310 21.92 13.30 -0.12
N GLN A 311 22.71 12.69 -0.98
CA GLN A 311 22.49 12.75 -2.44
C GLN A 311 21.18 12.08 -2.84
N GLY A 312 20.86 10.91 -2.24
CA GLY A 312 19.62 10.18 -2.44
C GLY A 312 18.40 10.99 -2.03
N LEU A 313 18.45 11.63 -0.87
CA LEU A 313 17.37 12.51 -0.39
C LEU A 313 17.12 13.68 -1.36
N LYS A 314 18.17 14.38 -1.77
CA LYS A 314 18.04 15.48 -2.75
C LYS A 314 17.50 15.01 -4.09
N ALA A 315 17.97 13.87 -4.58
CA ALA A 315 17.51 13.29 -5.83
C ALA A 315 16.05 12.85 -5.74
N ALA A 316 15.66 12.17 -4.66
CA ALA A 316 14.28 11.69 -4.45
C ALA A 316 13.29 12.86 -4.37
N VAL A 317 13.61 13.92 -3.63
CA VAL A 317 12.77 15.14 -3.54
C VAL A 317 12.58 15.77 -4.92
N ARG A 318 13.64 15.87 -5.73
CA ARG A 318 13.54 16.43 -7.09
C ARG A 318 12.71 15.54 -8.02
N ILE A 319 12.96 14.22 -8.03
CA ILE A 319 12.24 13.28 -8.89
C ILE A 319 10.75 13.26 -8.52
N SER A 320 10.44 13.16 -7.22
CA SER A 320 9.06 13.20 -6.73
C SER A 320 8.38 14.52 -7.08
N ALA A 321 9.05 15.67 -6.89
CA ALA A 321 8.50 16.98 -7.25
C ALA A 321 8.19 17.10 -8.74
N ILE A 322 9.12 16.70 -9.63
CA ILE A 322 8.90 16.71 -11.08
C ILE A 322 7.72 15.83 -11.46
N PHE A 323 7.69 14.59 -10.95
CA PHE A 323 6.60 13.67 -11.21
C PHE A 323 5.25 14.23 -10.74
N CYS A 324 5.19 14.72 -9.49
CA CYS A 324 3.96 15.28 -8.92
C CYS A 324 3.47 16.50 -9.70
N VAL A 325 4.37 17.41 -10.11
CA VAL A 325 3.99 18.58 -10.93
C VAL A 325 3.42 18.14 -12.27
N VAL A 326 4.03 17.16 -12.94
CA VAL A 326 3.53 16.62 -14.23
C VAL A 326 2.15 15.99 -14.04
N VAL A 327 1.97 15.14 -13.04
CA VAL A 327 0.70 14.47 -12.77
C VAL A 327 -0.36 15.47 -12.30
N SER A 328 -0.01 16.43 -11.43
CA SER A 328 -0.91 17.52 -11.01
C SER A 328 -1.42 18.33 -12.19
N THR A 329 -0.52 18.71 -13.09
CA THR A 329 -0.87 19.47 -14.31
C THR A 329 -1.80 18.65 -15.21
N PHE A 330 -1.49 17.36 -15.39
CA PHE A 330 -2.31 16.45 -16.18
C PHE A 330 -3.72 16.29 -15.59
N VAL A 331 -3.82 15.96 -14.30
CA VAL A 331 -5.11 15.78 -13.62
C VAL A 331 -5.91 17.09 -13.61
N TYR A 332 -5.26 18.23 -13.37
CA TYR A 332 -5.93 19.54 -13.35
C TYR A 332 -6.56 19.89 -14.71
N ILE A 333 -5.82 19.69 -15.82
CA ILE A 333 -6.26 19.99 -17.19
C ILE A 333 -7.33 18.98 -17.63
N PHE A 334 -7.09 17.69 -17.39
CA PHE A 334 -7.95 16.61 -17.87
C PHE A 334 -8.97 16.13 -16.84
N SER A 335 -9.20 16.87 -15.74
CA SER A 335 -10.14 16.47 -14.68
C SER A 335 -11.54 16.10 -15.19
N LYS A 336 -12.09 16.85 -16.15
CA LYS A 336 -13.42 16.57 -16.73
C LYS A 336 -13.42 15.29 -17.59
N PRO A 337 -12.54 15.12 -18.59
CA PRO A 337 -12.42 13.85 -19.31
C PRO A 337 -12.17 12.63 -18.42
N LEU A 338 -11.34 12.78 -17.39
CA LEU A 338 -11.06 11.70 -16.44
C LEU A 338 -12.32 11.28 -15.67
N MET A 339 -13.13 12.24 -15.21
CA MET A 339 -14.41 11.95 -14.56
C MET A 339 -15.38 11.23 -15.50
N MET A 340 -15.41 11.60 -16.78
CA MET A 340 -16.27 10.99 -17.80
C MET A 340 -15.89 9.53 -18.13
N ILE A 341 -14.75 9.04 -17.70
CA ILE A 341 -14.41 7.59 -17.78
C ILE A 341 -15.30 6.77 -16.83
N PHE A 342 -15.68 7.35 -15.69
CA PHE A 342 -16.40 6.65 -14.63
C PHE A 342 -17.87 7.06 -14.48
N VAL A 343 -18.26 8.21 -15.05
CA VAL A 343 -19.58 8.83 -14.88
C VAL A 343 -20.13 9.19 -16.26
N ASP A 344 -21.43 8.89 -16.50
CA ASP A 344 -22.09 9.26 -17.76
C ASP A 344 -22.01 10.78 -17.99
N ALA A 345 -21.75 11.18 -19.22
CA ALA A 345 -21.62 12.59 -19.61
C ALA A 345 -22.88 13.44 -19.32
N LYS A 346 -24.03 12.80 -19.12
CA LYS A 346 -25.31 13.44 -18.78
C LYS A 346 -25.35 13.87 -17.32
N GLU A 347 -24.61 13.21 -16.44
CA GLU A 347 -24.55 13.47 -14.99
C GLU A 347 -23.65 14.67 -14.66
N THR A 348 -23.98 15.84 -15.18
CA THR A 348 -23.17 17.07 -15.12
C THR A 348 -22.87 17.50 -13.69
N ALA A 349 -23.80 17.33 -12.75
CA ALA A 349 -23.62 17.71 -11.36
C ALA A 349 -22.53 16.86 -10.69
N ILE A 350 -22.53 15.55 -10.93
CA ILE A 350 -21.52 14.61 -10.40
C ILE A 350 -20.15 14.93 -11.01
N ILE A 351 -20.10 15.16 -12.32
CA ILE A 351 -18.85 15.51 -13.01
C ILE A 351 -18.27 16.82 -12.48
N MET A 352 -19.10 17.86 -12.30
CA MET A 352 -18.61 19.15 -11.83
C MET A 352 -18.05 19.06 -10.40
N GLU A 353 -18.72 18.33 -9.50
CA GLU A 353 -18.22 18.15 -8.13
C GLU A 353 -16.94 17.32 -8.10
N GLY A 354 -16.84 16.24 -8.90
CA GLY A 354 -15.61 15.47 -9.04
C GLY A 354 -14.45 16.27 -9.65
N VAL A 355 -14.74 17.14 -10.64
CA VAL A 355 -13.74 18.07 -11.19
C VAL A 355 -13.25 19.06 -10.14
N ARG A 356 -14.15 19.57 -9.28
CA ARG A 356 -13.78 20.45 -8.17
C ARG A 356 -12.84 19.76 -7.20
N TYR A 357 -13.17 18.54 -6.79
CA TYR A 357 -12.33 17.71 -5.94
C TYR A 357 -10.94 17.48 -6.57
N LEU A 358 -10.88 16.95 -7.79
CA LEU A 358 -9.62 16.66 -8.50
C LEU A 358 -8.75 17.89 -8.71
N ARG A 359 -9.33 19.06 -8.93
CA ARG A 359 -8.57 20.31 -9.07
C ARG A 359 -8.01 20.81 -7.75
N ILE A 360 -8.72 20.62 -6.64
CA ILE A 360 -8.23 21.01 -5.31
C ILE A 360 -7.14 20.04 -4.87
N GLU A 361 -7.43 18.74 -4.81
CA GLU A 361 -6.48 17.74 -4.29
C GLU A 361 -5.32 17.53 -5.26
N GLY A 362 -5.62 17.41 -6.56
CA GLY A 362 -4.62 17.18 -7.60
C GLY A 362 -3.59 18.30 -7.75
N ALA A 363 -3.94 19.55 -7.44
CA ALA A 363 -2.98 20.66 -7.46
C ALA A 363 -1.86 20.51 -6.41
N PHE A 364 -2.07 19.70 -5.37
CA PHE A 364 -1.16 19.57 -4.23
C PHE A 364 -0.54 18.17 -4.09
N TYR A 365 -0.51 17.34 -5.13
CA TYR A 365 0.12 16.02 -5.08
C TYR A 365 1.60 16.06 -4.64
N ILE A 366 2.27 17.19 -4.76
CA ILE A 366 3.62 17.36 -4.25
C ILE A 366 3.68 17.17 -2.72
N GLY A 367 2.64 17.56 -1.97
CA GLY A 367 2.55 17.34 -0.53
C GLY A 367 2.52 15.85 -0.19
N ILE A 368 1.58 15.07 -0.78
CA ILE A 368 1.55 13.63 -0.53
C ILE A 368 2.84 12.93 -1.00
N GLY A 369 3.44 13.39 -2.10
CA GLY A 369 4.71 12.86 -2.59
C GLY A 369 5.85 13.03 -1.59
N TRP A 370 5.99 14.20 -0.98
CA TRP A 370 6.99 14.45 0.04
C TRP A 370 6.68 13.71 1.34
N LEU A 371 5.41 13.58 1.70
CA LEU A 371 4.99 12.83 2.87
C LEU A 371 5.39 11.34 2.76
N PHE A 372 5.22 10.71 1.60
CA PHE A 372 5.69 9.33 1.37
C PHE A 372 7.22 9.22 1.45
N LEU A 373 7.96 10.22 0.98
CA LEU A 373 9.41 10.24 1.15
C LEU A 373 9.80 10.37 2.63
N LEU A 374 9.10 11.18 3.42
CA LEU A 374 9.35 11.30 4.87
C LEU A 374 9.03 10.00 5.61
N TYR A 375 7.93 9.31 5.25
CA TYR A 375 7.65 7.98 5.79
C TYR A 375 8.78 6.99 5.49
N GLY A 376 9.23 6.96 4.23
CA GLY A 376 10.33 6.11 3.80
C GLY A 376 11.65 6.44 4.50
N LEU A 377 11.97 7.72 4.63
CA LEU A 377 13.18 8.22 5.29
C LEU A 377 13.25 7.78 6.76
N TYR A 378 12.18 8.04 7.53
CA TYR A 378 12.20 7.75 8.96
C TYR A 378 12.22 6.26 9.24
N ARG A 379 11.51 5.45 8.46
CA ARG A 379 11.60 3.98 8.56
C ARG A 379 13.04 3.52 8.29
N ALA A 380 13.66 4.00 7.22
CA ALA A 380 14.99 3.60 6.80
C ALA A 380 16.11 4.03 7.78
N LEU A 381 15.90 5.15 8.49
CA LEU A 381 16.83 5.64 9.52
C LEU A 381 16.58 5.06 10.91
N GLY A 382 15.81 3.97 11.02
CA GLY A 382 15.58 3.30 12.30
C GLY A 382 14.55 4.00 13.21
N ARG A 383 13.70 4.88 12.67
CA ARG A 383 12.70 5.64 13.44
C ARG A 383 11.27 5.46 12.90
N PRO A 384 10.77 4.22 12.78
CA PRO A 384 9.43 3.96 12.21
C PRO A 384 8.30 4.63 13.01
N GLY A 385 8.49 4.87 14.31
CA GLY A 385 7.52 5.60 15.14
C GLY A 385 7.25 7.01 14.63
N MET A 386 8.25 7.70 14.04
CA MET A 386 8.02 9.02 13.45
C MET A 386 7.11 8.96 12.22
N SER A 387 7.19 7.89 11.43
CA SER A 387 6.26 7.68 10.31
C SER A 387 4.80 7.53 10.81
N VAL A 388 4.60 6.83 11.95
CA VAL A 388 3.29 6.75 12.61
C VAL A 388 2.81 8.12 13.06
N VAL A 389 3.67 8.90 13.74
CA VAL A 389 3.33 10.26 14.20
C VAL A 389 2.90 11.13 13.03
N LEU A 390 3.64 11.14 11.92
CA LEU A 390 3.28 11.91 10.73
C LEU A 390 1.95 11.45 10.12
N THR A 391 1.69 10.14 10.10
CA THR A 391 0.42 9.60 9.59
C THR A 391 -0.76 10.02 10.46
N VAL A 392 -0.65 9.86 11.79
CA VAL A 392 -1.69 10.26 12.73
C VAL A 392 -1.91 11.77 12.67
N PHE A 393 -0.84 12.55 12.55
CA PHE A 393 -0.93 14.01 12.44
C PHE A 393 -1.61 14.43 11.13
N SER A 394 -1.20 13.87 9.99
CA SER A 394 -1.80 14.15 8.68
C SER A 394 -3.29 13.79 8.65
N LEU A 395 -3.63 12.57 9.06
CA LEU A 395 -5.02 12.09 9.00
C LEU A 395 -5.88 12.70 10.10
N GLY A 396 -5.34 12.90 11.30
CA GLY A 396 -6.07 13.55 12.40
C GLY A 396 -6.44 14.99 12.05
N THR A 397 -5.49 15.75 11.51
CA THR A 397 -5.77 17.14 11.06
C THR A 397 -6.73 17.16 9.87
N ARG A 398 -6.58 16.23 8.90
CA ARG A 398 -7.51 16.08 7.77
C ARG A 398 -8.94 15.82 8.26
N VAL A 399 -9.12 14.84 9.15
CA VAL A 399 -10.46 14.52 9.67
C VAL A 399 -11.02 15.69 10.47
N ALA A 400 -10.25 16.27 11.41
CA ALA A 400 -10.71 17.41 12.20
C ALA A 400 -11.11 18.61 11.32
N LEU A 401 -10.27 18.97 10.35
CA LEU A 401 -10.56 20.05 9.41
C LEU A 401 -11.74 19.75 8.50
N ALA A 402 -11.90 18.50 8.06
CA ALA A 402 -13.05 18.10 7.24
C ALA A 402 -14.35 18.37 8.00
N TYR A 403 -14.47 17.95 9.27
CA TYR A 403 -15.65 18.20 10.08
C TYR A 403 -15.85 19.68 10.42
N ILE A 404 -14.79 20.40 10.78
CA ILE A 404 -14.86 21.82 11.14
C ILE A 404 -15.25 22.69 9.93
N LEU A 405 -14.55 22.53 8.81
CA LEU A 405 -14.76 23.36 7.63
C LEU A 405 -16.09 23.06 6.94
N SER A 406 -16.49 21.78 6.89
CA SER A 406 -17.76 21.40 6.26
C SER A 406 -18.98 21.83 7.06
N ALA A 407 -18.84 22.04 8.36
CA ALA A 407 -19.91 22.58 9.20
C ALA A 407 -20.20 24.07 8.97
N ILE A 408 -19.30 24.80 8.29
CA ILE A 408 -19.50 26.22 7.93
C ILE A 408 -20.33 26.28 6.64
N PRO A 409 -21.57 26.82 6.66
CA PRO A 409 -22.47 26.77 5.48
C PRO A 409 -21.90 27.39 4.22
N ALA A 410 -21.03 28.42 4.35
CA ALA A 410 -20.39 29.07 3.22
C ALA A 410 -19.30 28.23 2.56
N ILE A 411 -18.74 27.24 3.25
CA ILE A 411 -17.66 26.36 2.77
C ILE A 411 -18.21 25.00 2.33
N GLY A 412 -19.04 24.39 3.18
CA GLY A 412 -19.69 23.13 2.90
C GLY A 412 -18.71 22.01 2.51
N VAL A 413 -19.06 21.22 1.48
CA VAL A 413 -18.26 20.07 1.02
C VAL A 413 -16.84 20.45 0.56
N VAL A 414 -16.64 21.68 0.10
CA VAL A 414 -15.31 22.16 -0.36
C VAL A 414 -14.31 22.15 0.80
N GLY A 415 -14.77 22.33 2.04
CA GLY A 415 -13.95 22.22 3.24
C GLY A 415 -13.37 20.79 3.43
N ILE A 416 -14.12 19.76 3.02
CA ILE A 416 -13.62 18.38 3.04
C ILE A 416 -12.45 18.24 2.06
N TRP A 417 -12.61 18.77 0.84
CA TRP A 417 -11.57 18.70 -0.19
C TRP A 417 -10.29 19.43 0.22
N TRP A 418 -10.40 20.63 0.78
CA TRP A 418 -9.24 21.37 1.27
C TRP A 418 -8.57 20.77 2.51
N SER A 419 -9.29 20.01 3.33
CA SER A 419 -8.71 19.37 4.51
C SER A 419 -7.57 18.41 4.15
N VAL A 420 -7.61 17.81 2.96
CA VAL A 420 -6.63 16.83 2.50
C VAL A 420 -5.26 17.46 2.24
N PRO A 421 -5.11 18.45 1.34
CA PRO A 421 -3.81 19.08 1.08
C PRO A 421 -3.28 19.84 2.30
N ILE A 422 -4.15 20.43 3.14
CA ILE A 422 -3.74 21.07 4.38
C ILE A 422 -3.13 20.04 5.34
N GLY A 423 -3.76 18.86 5.48
CA GLY A 423 -3.23 17.77 6.30
C GLY A 423 -1.86 17.30 5.84
N TRP A 424 -1.63 17.18 4.51
CA TRP A 424 -0.31 16.85 3.96
C TRP A 424 0.74 17.92 4.27
N ALA A 425 0.42 19.18 4.00
CA ALA A 425 1.33 20.31 4.23
C ALA A 425 1.76 20.44 5.70
N LEU A 426 0.81 20.27 6.63
CA LEU A 426 1.11 20.32 8.06
C LEU A 426 2.01 19.16 8.50
N ALA A 427 1.74 17.94 8.01
CA ALA A 427 2.58 16.77 8.30
C ALA A 427 3.99 16.93 7.69
N ASP A 428 4.10 17.45 6.48
CA ASP A 428 5.39 17.73 5.84
C ASP A 428 6.20 18.76 6.65
N ILE A 429 5.56 19.84 7.12
CA ILE A 429 6.22 20.82 7.98
C ILE A 429 6.76 20.17 9.25
N VAL A 430 5.93 19.37 9.94
CA VAL A 430 6.36 18.64 11.15
C VAL A 430 7.51 17.68 10.84
N GLY A 431 7.42 16.93 9.75
CA GLY A 431 8.47 16.02 9.33
C GLY A 431 9.78 16.73 8.99
N LEU A 432 9.72 17.81 8.21
CA LEU A 432 10.92 18.59 7.84
C LEU A 432 11.55 19.29 9.06
N LEU A 433 10.76 19.82 9.97
CA LEU A 433 11.26 20.42 11.22
C LEU A 433 11.96 19.36 12.08
N TYR A 434 11.36 18.19 12.26
CA TYR A 434 11.99 17.11 13.00
C TYR A 434 13.31 16.65 12.34
N TYR A 435 13.35 16.55 11.01
CA TYR A 435 14.59 16.24 10.29
C TYR A 435 15.66 17.30 10.53
N LYS A 436 15.31 18.59 10.43
CA LYS A 436 16.25 19.70 10.62
C LYS A 436 16.85 19.71 12.04
N ILE A 437 16.02 19.46 13.07
CA ILE A 437 16.45 19.47 14.47
C ILE A 437 17.31 18.24 14.80
N LYS A 438 16.95 17.08 14.25
CA LYS A 438 17.59 15.81 14.62
C LYS A 438 18.59 15.30 13.57
N LYS A 439 18.90 16.08 12.52
CA LYS A 439 19.73 15.65 11.38
C LYS A 439 21.06 15.03 11.80
N GLN A 440 21.78 15.66 12.74
CA GLN A 440 23.04 15.13 13.24
C GLN A 440 22.85 13.77 13.91
N ASN A 441 21.84 13.63 14.77
CA ASN A 441 21.55 12.39 15.47
C ASN A 441 20.96 11.29 14.58
N LEU A 442 20.31 11.65 13.44
CA LEU A 442 19.69 10.67 12.56
C LEU A 442 20.67 10.07 11.55
N VAL A 443 21.62 10.87 11.06
CA VAL A 443 22.56 10.45 10.00
C VAL A 443 23.96 10.18 10.57
N GLU A 444 24.32 10.75 11.70
CA GLU A 444 25.66 10.68 12.29
C GLU A 444 25.81 9.64 13.39
N LYS A 445 24.75 9.33 14.15
CA LYS A 445 24.78 8.21 15.11
C LYS A 445 24.85 6.88 14.36
N GLU A 446 25.68 5.99 14.89
CA GLU A 446 25.66 4.59 14.49
C GLU A 446 24.26 4.00 14.75
N PRO A 447 23.78 3.08 13.89
CA PRO A 447 22.57 2.34 14.22
C PRO A 447 22.79 1.64 15.57
N GLU A 448 22.16 2.17 16.63
CA GLU A 448 22.05 1.49 17.92
C GLU A 448 21.12 0.29 17.69
N MET A 449 21.68 -0.83 17.26
CA MET A 449 20.97 -2.09 17.07
C MET A 449 21.74 -3.25 17.68
#